data_102cb76ba4ee1fdb0aaff68b57fb54cb
#
_entry.id   102cb76ba4ee1fdb0aaff68b57fb54cb
#
_cell.length_a   1.000
_cell.length_b   1.000
_cell.length_c   1.000
_cell.angle_alpha   90.00
_cell.angle_beta   90.00
_cell.angle_gamma   90.00
#
_symmetry.space_group_name_H-M   'P 1'
#
loop_
_entity.id
_entity.type
_entity.pdbx_description
1 polymer ?
#
loop_
_entity_poly.entity_id
_entity_poly.type
_entity_poly.pdbx_seq_one_letter_code
_entity_poly.pdbx_strand_id
1 'polypeptide(L)'
;MLYPLKFHPILKKKIWGGERLAYKSEEHEESIGESWEISAVEDNISVVSNGILADNDLQELIEVYMGDLVGDHIYEKFGIEFPLLIKYIDANDDLSIQVHPDDETAKERHNAYGKTEMWYIVDAEKDASLVLGFNHEIDKATYLQALHQNKLMDLLNVQKVKKGESFFIPAGLVHAIGKGCLIAEIQQTSDITYRIYDYNRKDANGNTRELHTDLATDVINYSYQPQHRVNYTPQDNQSAKLVKCPYFTTNLLVFDRDI
;
A
#
# COMPACT_ATOMS: atom_id res chain seq x y z
N MET A 1 30.90 1.39 10.09
CA MET A 1 29.94 1.09 11.16
C MET A 1 28.59 1.60 10.70
N LEU A 2 27.57 0.74 10.67
CA LEU A 2 26.19 1.12 10.34
C LEU A 2 25.63 2.06 11.42
N TYR A 3 24.75 2.96 11.00
CA TYR A 3 24.02 3.94 11.83
C TYR A 3 22.57 4.03 11.31
N PRO A 4 21.63 4.64 12.05
CA PRO A 4 20.26 4.80 11.55
C PRO A 4 20.23 5.58 10.23
N LEU A 5 19.81 4.90 9.17
CA LEU A 5 19.69 5.47 7.83
C LEU A 5 18.38 6.23 7.70
N LYS A 6 18.42 7.36 6.99
CA LYS A 6 17.27 8.09 6.48
C LYS A 6 17.35 8.07 4.96
N PHE A 7 16.21 8.06 4.31
CA PHE A 7 16.12 8.03 2.85
C PHE A 7 15.45 9.30 2.32
N HIS A 8 15.78 9.65 1.10
CA HIS A 8 15.02 10.65 0.35
C HIS A 8 13.67 10.04 -0.01
N PRO A 9 12.52 10.68 0.31
CA PRO A 9 11.22 10.18 -0.10
C PRO A 9 11.07 10.25 -1.62
N ILE A 10 10.51 9.19 -2.23
CA ILE A 10 10.21 9.18 -3.66
C ILE A 10 8.76 9.62 -3.82
N LEU A 11 8.55 10.84 -4.31
CA LEU A 11 7.23 11.44 -4.45
C LEU A 11 6.58 11.03 -5.77
N LYS A 12 5.31 10.63 -5.72
CA LYS A 12 4.52 10.22 -6.88
C LYS A 12 3.30 11.12 -7.05
N LYS A 13 3.27 11.86 -8.16
CA LYS A 13 2.07 12.61 -8.57
C LYS A 13 0.99 11.64 -9.03
N LYS A 14 -0.21 11.82 -8.55
CA LYS A 14 -1.37 10.99 -8.90
C LYS A 14 -2.58 11.90 -9.17
N ILE A 15 -3.46 11.48 -10.08
CA ILE A 15 -4.68 12.23 -10.41
C ILE A 15 -5.65 12.41 -9.23
N TRP A 16 -5.51 11.60 -8.20
CA TRP A 16 -6.26 11.62 -6.94
C TRP A 16 -5.43 12.16 -5.76
N GLY A 17 -4.19 12.60 -6.02
CA GLY A 17 -3.28 13.09 -4.98
C GLY A 17 -3.74 14.40 -4.36
N GLY A 18 -3.25 14.65 -3.16
CA GLY A 18 -3.55 15.83 -2.36
C GLY A 18 -2.32 16.71 -2.11
N GLU A 19 -2.44 17.56 -1.09
CA GLU A 19 -1.42 18.51 -0.69
C GLU A 19 -0.77 18.16 0.65
N ARG A 20 -1.32 17.17 1.40
CA ARG A 20 -0.81 16.82 2.73
C ARG A 20 0.61 16.24 2.73
N LEU A 21 1.09 15.76 1.57
CA LEU A 21 2.47 15.30 1.36
C LEU A 21 3.34 16.32 0.62
N ALA A 22 2.80 17.46 0.20
CA ALA A 22 3.50 18.47 -0.59
C ALA A 22 4.69 19.12 0.15
N TYR A 23 4.66 19.16 1.51
CA TYR A 23 5.77 19.66 2.31
C TYR A 23 7.08 18.86 2.15
N LYS A 24 6.99 17.64 1.61
CA LYS A 24 8.15 16.78 1.30
C LYS A 24 8.81 17.13 -0.04
N SER A 25 8.13 17.93 -0.86
CA SER A 25 8.66 18.41 -2.15
C SER A 25 9.33 19.76 -1.98
N GLU A 26 10.57 19.91 -2.51
CA GLU A 26 11.27 21.19 -2.53
C GLU A 26 10.54 22.24 -3.38
N GLU A 27 9.80 21.81 -4.39
CA GLU A 27 9.06 22.65 -5.33
C GLU A 27 7.62 22.94 -4.88
N HIS A 28 7.20 22.47 -3.69
CA HIS A 28 5.81 22.57 -3.19
C HIS A 28 4.77 22.13 -4.23
N GLU A 29 5.06 21.01 -4.89
CA GLU A 29 4.21 20.47 -5.93
C GLU A 29 2.86 20.03 -5.40
N GLU A 30 1.81 20.41 -6.09
CA GLU A 30 0.45 19.95 -5.82
C GLU A 30 0.24 18.51 -6.32
N SER A 31 -0.81 17.84 -5.80
CA SER A 31 -1.24 16.51 -6.26
C SER A 31 -0.24 15.36 -6.00
N ILE A 32 0.52 15.44 -4.90
CA ILE A 32 1.32 14.31 -4.43
C ILE A 32 0.40 13.26 -3.83
N GLY A 33 0.19 12.16 -4.53
CA GLY A 33 -0.65 11.06 -4.04
C GLY A 33 0.10 10.08 -3.15
N GLU A 34 1.38 9.81 -3.42
CA GLU A 34 2.19 8.87 -2.65
C GLU A 34 3.57 9.45 -2.32
N SER A 35 4.07 9.12 -1.14
CA SER A 35 5.44 9.34 -0.72
C SER A 35 6.03 7.99 -0.31
N TRP A 36 6.91 7.43 -1.12
CA TRP A 36 7.57 6.16 -0.84
C TRP A 36 8.77 6.41 0.06
N GLU A 37 8.68 5.94 1.29
CA GLU A 37 9.68 6.19 2.34
C GLU A 37 10.83 5.19 2.30
N ILE A 38 10.52 3.91 2.00
CA ILE A 38 11.50 2.84 1.76
C ILE A 38 10.98 1.99 0.61
N SER A 39 11.79 1.85 -0.43
CA SER A 39 11.46 1.10 -1.64
C SER A 39 12.68 0.40 -2.22
N ALA A 40 12.48 -0.81 -2.74
CA ALA A 40 13.39 -1.51 -3.64
C ALA A 40 12.69 -1.91 -4.95
N VAL A 41 11.56 -1.28 -5.28
CA VAL A 41 10.89 -1.47 -6.56
C VAL A 41 11.80 -0.96 -7.67
N GLU A 42 11.92 -1.73 -8.75
CA GLU A 42 12.75 -1.40 -9.93
C GLU A 42 12.50 0.05 -10.38
N ASP A 43 13.54 0.76 -10.77
CA ASP A 43 13.55 2.19 -11.10
C ASP A 43 13.14 3.16 -9.96
N ASN A 44 12.87 2.63 -8.75
CA ASN A 44 12.44 3.43 -7.60
C ASN A 44 13.10 2.96 -6.30
N ILE A 45 14.40 2.71 -6.34
CA ILE A 45 15.17 2.28 -5.17
C ILE A 45 15.45 3.49 -4.30
N SER A 46 15.23 3.36 -2.98
CA SER A 46 15.47 4.42 -2.01
C SER A 46 16.95 4.76 -1.88
N VAL A 47 17.27 6.07 -1.88
CA VAL A 47 18.61 6.61 -1.72
C VAL A 47 18.78 7.23 -0.33
N VAL A 48 19.89 6.91 0.34
CA VAL A 48 20.19 7.42 1.68
C VAL A 48 20.43 8.93 1.66
N SER A 49 19.82 9.63 2.61
CA SER A 49 19.87 11.08 2.71
C SER A 49 20.78 11.61 3.82
N ASN A 50 21.40 10.74 4.64
CA ASN A 50 22.18 11.18 5.80
C ASN A 50 23.50 10.44 5.98
N GLY A 51 24.46 11.09 6.64
CA GLY A 51 25.70 10.49 7.12
C GLY A 51 26.69 10.13 6.01
N ILE A 52 27.62 9.24 6.32
CA ILE A 52 28.71 8.86 5.41
C ILE A 52 28.27 7.93 4.26
N LEU A 53 27.08 7.37 4.35
CA LEU A 53 26.48 6.52 3.32
C LEU A 53 25.43 7.27 2.48
N ALA A 54 25.35 8.60 2.62
CA ALA A 54 24.49 9.42 1.76
C ALA A 54 24.81 9.17 0.27
N ASP A 55 23.79 9.31 -0.57
CA ASP A 55 23.82 9.12 -2.02
C ASP A 55 24.02 7.67 -2.51
N ASN A 56 24.18 6.68 -1.61
CA ASN A 56 24.10 5.27 -1.98
C ASN A 56 22.64 4.81 -1.95
N ASP A 57 22.26 3.94 -2.87
CA ASP A 57 20.96 3.33 -2.85
C ASP A 57 20.86 2.13 -1.89
N LEU A 58 19.63 1.75 -1.54
CA LEU A 58 19.39 0.67 -0.59
C LEU A 58 19.91 -0.68 -1.07
N GLN A 59 19.85 -0.96 -2.37
CA GLN A 59 20.30 -2.22 -2.95
C GLN A 59 21.84 -2.33 -2.91
N GLU A 60 22.56 -1.26 -3.27
CA GLU A 60 24.02 -1.17 -3.12
C GLU A 60 24.46 -1.42 -1.67
N LEU A 61 23.72 -0.84 -0.71
CA LEU A 61 24.03 -1.06 0.71
C LEU A 61 23.76 -2.50 1.17
N ILE A 62 22.71 -3.13 0.68
CA ILE A 62 22.44 -4.55 0.98
C ILE A 62 23.51 -5.45 0.36
N GLU A 63 23.98 -5.14 -0.84
CA GLU A 63 25.06 -5.87 -1.49
C GLU A 63 26.36 -5.83 -0.66
N VAL A 64 26.69 -4.67 -0.08
CA VAL A 64 27.91 -4.47 0.73
C VAL A 64 27.78 -5.00 2.15
N TYR A 65 26.65 -4.72 2.82
CA TYR A 65 26.47 -5.00 4.25
C TYR A 65 25.67 -6.28 4.54
N MET A 66 25.03 -6.85 3.53
CA MET A 66 24.32 -8.13 3.60
C MET A 66 23.41 -8.24 4.85
N GLY A 67 23.56 -9.33 5.60
CA GLY A 67 22.82 -9.58 6.82
C GLY A 67 23.08 -8.58 7.95
N ASP A 68 24.20 -7.87 7.94
CA ASP A 68 24.46 -6.80 8.92
C ASP A 68 23.46 -5.63 8.80
N LEU A 69 22.91 -5.39 7.60
CA LEU A 69 21.92 -4.33 7.34
C LEU A 69 20.49 -4.83 7.52
N VAL A 70 20.14 -5.94 6.87
CA VAL A 70 18.73 -6.41 6.81
C VAL A 70 18.44 -7.62 7.71
N GLY A 71 19.47 -8.19 8.33
CA GLY A 71 19.42 -9.44 9.07
C GLY A 71 19.73 -10.67 8.18
N ASP A 72 20.50 -11.63 8.71
CA ASP A 72 20.94 -12.81 7.96
C ASP A 72 19.78 -13.55 7.31
N HIS A 73 18.71 -13.79 8.08
CA HIS A 73 17.53 -14.51 7.58
C HIS A 73 16.86 -13.82 6.38
N ILE A 74 16.81 -12.49 6.38
CA ILE A 74 16.23 -11.71 5.25
C ILE A 74 17.16 -11.78 4.04
N TYR A 75 18.47 -11.59 4.28
CA TYR A 75 19.47 -11.68 3.21
C TYR A 75 19.53 -13.07 2.56
N GLU A 76 19.50 -14.15 3.36
CA GLU A 76 19.45 -15.51 2.84
C GLU A 76 18.22 -15.79 1.97
N LYS A 77 17.09 -15.17 2.30
CA LYS A 77 15.83 -15.40 1.58
C LYS A 77 15.66 -14.51 0.33
N PHE A 78 16.08 -13.26 0.39
CA PHE A 78 15.80 -12.26 -0.64
C PHE A 78 17.04 -11.73 -1.37
N GLY A 79 18.24 -12.10 -0.91
CA GLY A 79 19.49 -11.60 -1.46
C GLY A 79 19.59 -10.07 -1.29
N ILE A 80 19.82 -9.38 -2.40
CA ILE A 80 19.95 -7.92 -2.43
C ILE A 80 18.61 -7.18 -2.53
N GLU A 81 17.49 -7.90 -2.70
CA GLU A 81 16.18 -7.28 -2.80
C GLU A 81 15.61 -6.99 -1.40
N PHE A 82 15.30 -5.73 -1.12
CA PHE A 82 14.58 -5.39 0.10
C PHE A 82 13.10 -5.76 -0.05
N PRO A 83 12.53 -6.60 0.84
CA PRO A 83 11.26 -7.27 0.57
C PRO A 83 10.00 -6.43 0.80
N LEU A 84 10.13 -5.16 1.18
CA LEU A 84 9.01 -4.29 1.53
C LEU A 84 9.02 -2.98 0.73
N LEU A 85 7.82 -2.43 0.55
CA LEU A 85 7.58 -1.05 0.19
C LEU A 85 6.79 -0.38 1.33
N ILE A 86 7.30 0.73 1.85
CA ILE A 86 6.66 1.52 2.91
C ILE A 86 6.38 2.90 2.37
N LYS A 87 5.14 3.35 2.42
CA LYS A 87 4.74 4.64 1.86
C LYS A 87 3.60 5.31 2.61
N TYR A 88 3.47 6.61 2.40
CA TYR A 88 2.25 7.36 2.71
C TYR A 88 1.41 7.56 1.45
N ILE A 89 0.09 7.56 1.64
CA ILE A 89 -0.91 7.80 0.59
C ILE A 89 -1.80 8.95 1.05
N ASP A 90 -1.88 10.01 0.25
CA ASP A 90 -2.80 11.14 0.45
C ASP A 90 -3.92 11.09 -0.59
N ALA A 91 -5.08 10.58 -0.19
CA ALA A 91 -6.24 10.43 -1.04
C ALA A 91 -7.13 11.70 -0.99
N ASN A 92 -6.88 12.65 -1.89
CA ASN A 92 -7.76 13.83 -2.07
C ASN A 92 -8.99 13.53 -2.93
N ASP A 93 -8.96 12.41 -3.66
CA ASP A 93 -10.11 11.83 -4.37
C ASP A 93 -10.06 10.31 -4.22
N ASP A 94 -11.14 9.59 -4.56
CA ASP A 94 -11.21 8.14 -4.46
C ASP A 94 -10.15 7.45 -5.33
N LEU A 95 -9.42 6.49 -4.80
CA LEU A 95 -8.56 5.61 -5.58
C LEU A 95 -9.41 4.59 -6.36
N SER A 96 -8.85 4.05 -7.44
CA SER A 96 -9.54 3.00 -8.22
C SER A 96 -9.87 1.78 -7.35
N ILE A 97 -10.99 1.13 -7.64
CA ILE A 97 -11.26 -0.21 -7.13
C ILE A 97 -10.25 -1.17 -7.76
N GLN A 98 -9.56 -1.93 -6.95
CA GLN A 98 -8.42 -2.76 -7.37
C GLN A 98 -8.29 -4.05 -6.57
N VAL A 99 -7.49 -4.96 -7.07
CA VAL A 99 -7.07 -6.19 -6.40
C VAL A 99 -5.61 -6.48 -6.74
N HIS A 100 -4.92 -7.17 -5.86
CA HIS A 100 -3.53 -7.58 -6.07
C HIS A 100 -3.40 -9.10 -6.13
N PRO A 101 -2.51 -9.63 -6.98
CA PRO A 101 -2.21 -11.06 -7.02
C PRO A 101 -1.41 -11.50 -5.79
N ASP A 102 -1.46 -12.79 -5.48
CA ASP A 102 -0.54 -13.45 -4.56
C ASP A 102 0.83 -13.71 -5.20
N ASP A 103 1.77 -14.27 -4.41
CA ASP A 103 3.14 -14.54 -4.87
C ASP A 103 3.19 -15.51 -6.06
N GLU A 104 2.34 -16.55 -6.07
CA GLU A 104 2.32 -17.55 -7.14
C GLU A 104 1.89 -16.92 -8.45
N THR A 105 0.76 -16.22 -8.45
CA THR A 105 0.21 -15.54 -9.63
C THR A 105 1.10 -14.39 -10.10
N ALA A 106 1.65 -13.60 -9.17
CA ALA A 106 2.55 -12.50 -9.51
C ALA A 106 3.84 -13.01 -10.15
N LYS A 107 4.39 -14.10 -9.63
CA LYS A 107 5.59 -14.72 -10.21
C LYS A 107 5.32 -15.30 -11.60
N GLU A 108 4.21 -16.02 -11.75
CA GLU A 108 3.85 -16.63 -13.05
C GLU A 108 3.64 -15.57 -14.15
N ARG A 109 2.92 -14.48 -13.83
CA ARG A 109 2.47 -13.51 -14.82
C ARG A 109 3.43 -12.35 -15.05
N HIS A 110 4.19 -11.98 -14.01
CA HIS A 110 4.99 -10.76 -14.01
C HIS A 110 6.44 -10.97 -13.58
N ASN A 111 6.82 -12.20 -13.16
CA ASN A 111 8.11 -12.51 -12.53
C ASN A 111 8.42 -11.57 -11.33
N ALA A 112 7.41 -11.31 -10.52
CA ALA A 112 7.44 -10.37 -9.39
C ALA A 112 6.83 -10.98 -8.12
N TYR A 113 6.86 -10.24 -7.02
CA TYR A 113 6.20 -10.60 -5.77
C TYR A 113 4.71 -10.27 -5.80
N GLY A 114 3.93 -11.00 -5.01
CA GLY A 114 2.55 -10.64 -4.70
C GLY A 114 2.48 -9.34 -3.91
N LYS A 115 1.24 -8.92 -3.60
CA LYS A 115 1.06 -7.66 -2.88
C LYS A 115 0.03 -7.81 -1.76
N THR A 116 0.51 -8.34 -0.63
CA THR A 116 -0.19 -8.28 0.64
C THR A 116 0.26 -7.03 1.38
N GLU A 117 -0.70 -6.30 1.95
CA GLU A 117 -0.46 -5.01 2.55
C GLU A 117 -1.24 -4.81 3.86
N MET A 118 -0.87 -3.80 4.60
CA MET A 118 -1.64 -3.29 5.73
C MET A 118 -1.68 -1.77 5.68
N TRP A 119 -2.77 -1.21 6.18
CA TRP A 119 -2.99 0.23 6.26
C TRP A 119 -3.14 0.68 7.70
N TYR A 120 -2.48 1.79 8.02
CA TYR A 120 -2.72 2.54 9.24
C TYR A 120 -3.28 3.92 8.87
N ILE A 121 -4.43 4.29 9.41
CA ILE A 121 -5.07 5.58 9.15
C ILE A 121 -4.36 6.67 9.96
N VAL A 122 -3.48 7.40 9.31
CA VAL A 122 -2.71 8.51 9.92
C VAL A 122 -3.64 9.69 10.19
N ASP A 123 -4.53 9.97 9.24
CA ASP A 123 -5.58 10.97 9.37
C ASP A 123 -6.76 10.63 8.46
N ALA A 124 -7.97 11.11 8.81
CA ALA A 124 -9.18 10.85 8.05
C ALA A 124 -10.15 12.03 8.17
N GLU A 125 -10.67 12.50 7.05
CA GLU A 125 -11.77 13.45 7.02
C GLU A 125 -13.07 12.81 7.52
N LYS A 126 -14.07 13.65 7.84
CA LYS A 126 -15.32 13.21 8.49
C LYS A 126 -16.04 12.06 7.77
N ASP A 127 -16.00 12.04 6.44
CA ASP A 127 -16.70 11.04 5.61
C ASP A 127 -15.75 10.08 4.90
N ALA A 128 -14.47 10.07 5.30
CA ALA A 128 -13.48 9.17 4.76
C ALA A 128 -13.89 7.70 4.93
N SER A 129 -13.66 6.90 3.91
CA SER A 129 -14.06 5.50 3.89
C SER A 129 -13.08 4.64 3.10
N LEU A 130 -13.14 3.34 3.31
CA LEU A 130 -12.43 2.33 2.54
C LEU A 130 -13.43 1.38 1.90
N VAL A 131 -13.09 0.82 0.76
CA VAL A 131 -13.72 -0.38 0.20
C VAL A 131 -12.91 -1.58 0.64
N LEU A 132 -13.55 -2.57 1.26
CA LEU A 132 -12.91 -3.76 1.83
C LEU A 132 -13.73 -5.02 1.52
N GLY A 133 -13.50 -5.58 0.34
CA GLY A 133 -14.18 -6.78 -0.16
C GLY A 133 -15.64 -6.54 -0.54
N PHE A 134 -16.40 -7.62 -0.52
CA PHE A 134 -17.82 -7.63 -0.86
C PHE A 134 -18.70 -7.48 0.40
N ASN A 135 -19.93 -7.00 0.23
CA ASN A 135 -20.87 -6.78 1.32
C ASN A 135 -21.71 -8.03 1.66
N HIS A 136 -21.61 -9.07 0.85
CA HIS A 136 -22.20 -10.41 1.06
C HIS A 136 -21.42 -11.45 0.25
N GLU A 137 -21.72 -12.73 0.46
CA GLU A 137 -21.13 -13.82 -0.33
C GLU A 137 -21.59 -13.73 -1.78
N ILE A 138 -20.65 -13.75 -2.71
CA ILE A 138 -20.91 -13.75 -4.14
C ILE A 138 -20.05 -14.81 -4.84
N ASP A 139 -20.38 -15.08 -6.08
CA ASP A 139 -19.57 -15.89 -6.98
C ASP A 139 -19.01 -15.06 -8.15
N LYS A 140 -18.11 -15.67 -8.92
CA LYS A 140 -17.51 -15.07 -10.11
C LYS A 140 -18.56 -14.62 -11.13
N ALA A 141 -19.67 -15.38 -11.29
CA ALA A 141 -20.71 -15.05 -12.26
C ALA A 141 -21.47 -13.79 -11.85
N THR A 142 -21.82 -13.66 -10.57
CA THR A 142 -22.47 -12.48 -10.00
C THR A 142 -21.57 -11.24 -10.14
N TYR A 143 -20.26 -11.37 -9.86
CA TYR A 143 -19.29 -10.29 -10.04
C TYR A 143 -19.24 -9.83 -11.51
N LEU A 144 -19.08 -10.77 -12.46
CA LEU A 144 -19.03 -10.44 -13.88
C LEU A 144 -20.30 -9.78 -14.39
N GLN A 145 -21.47 -10.27 -13.94
CA GLN A 145 -22.75 -9.66 -14.28
C GLN A 145 -22.85 -8.21 -13.76
N ALA A 146 -22.46 -7.96 -12.51
CA ALA A 146 -22.47 -6.63 -11.93
C ALA A 146 -21.50 -5.68 -12.66
N LEU A 147 -20.31 -6.18 -13.02
CA LEU A 147 -19.32 -5.40 -13.78
C LEU A 147 -19.88 -4.98 -15.14
N HIS A 148 -20.48 -5.91 -15.91
CA HIS A 148 -21.11 -5.62 -17.19
C HIS A 148 -22.30 -4.64 -17.10
N GLN A 149 -23.02 -4.66 -15.98
CA GLN A 149 -24.16 -3.78 -15.73
C GLN A 149 -23.78 -2.43 -15.11
N ASN A 150 -22.47 -2.15 -14.88
CA ASN A 150 -21.98 -1.01 -14.12
C ASN A 150 -22.57 -0.90 -12.70
N LYS A 151 -22.78 -2.06 -12.05
CA LYS A 151 -23.33 -2.19 -10.69
C LYS A 151 -22.32 -2.76 -9.68
N LEU A 152 -21.05 -2.73 -10.01
CA LEU A 152 -20.00 -3.26 -9.12
C LEU A 152 -20.08 -2.65 -7.72
N MET A 153 -20.34 -1.34 -7.62
CA MET A 153 -20.41 -0.62 -6.34
C MET A 153 -21.50 -1.16 -5.41
N ASP A 154 -22.59 -1.74 -5.96
CA ASP A 154 -23.68 -2.31 -5.15
C ASP A 154 -23.25 -3.58 -4.39
N LEU A 155 -22.20 -4.24 -4.84
CA LEU A 155 -21.64 -5.44 -4.23
C LEU A 155 -20.54 -5.16 -3.20
N LEU A 156 -20.01 -3.95 -3.14
CA LEU A 156 -18.82 -3.63 -2.37
C LEU A 156 -19.15 -3.25 -0.92
N ASN A 157 -18.27 -3.65 -0.01
CA ASN A 157 -18.33 -3.31 1.40
C ASN A 157 -17.60 -1.99 1.66
N VAL A 158 -18.34 -0.91 1.85
CA VAL A 158 -17.82 0.43 2.15
C VAL A 158 -17.85 0.66 3.65
N GLN A 159 -16.69 0.92 4.25
CA GLN A 159 -16.54 1.13 5.70
C GLN A 159 -16.00 2.53 5.98
N LYS A 160 -16.69 3.32 6.83
CA LYS A 160 -16.15 4.57 7.36
C LYS A 160 -14.95 4.31 8.26
N VAL A 161 -13.96 5.17 8.17
CA VAL A 161 -12.72 5.06 8.92
C VAL A 161 -12.42 6.28 9.76
N LYS A 162 -11.55 6.10 10.75
CA LYS A 162 -11.06 7.16 11.64
C LYS A 162 -9.56 7.03 11.84
N LYS A 163 -8.94 8.15 12.15
CA LYS A 163 -7.55 8.19 12.59
C LYS A 163 -7.26 7.14 13.66
N GLY A 164 -6.13 6.45 13.51
CA GLY A 164 -5.68 5.43 14.44
C GLY A 164 -6.25 4.03 14.15
N GLU A 165 -7.13 3.84 13.17
CA GLU A 165 -7.56 2.50 12.78
C GLU A 165 -6.54 1.84 11.87
N SER A 166 -6.48 0.51 11.92
CA SER A 166 -5.59 -0.30 11.10
C SER A 166 -6.36 -1.41 10.40
N PHE A 167 -5.94 -1.76 9.19
CA PHE A 167 -6.60 -2.73 8.33
C PHE A 167 -5.58 -3.67 7.70
N PHE A 168 -5.94 -4.95 7.60
CA PHE A 168 -5.13 -5.95 6.89
C PHE A 168 -5.76 -6.23 5.52
N ILE A 169 -4.97 -6.13 4.47
CA ILE A 169 -5.38 -6.24 3.07
C ILE A 169 -4.59 -7.39 2.43
N PRO A 170 -5.07 -8.64 2.54
CA PRO A 170 -4.42 -9.76 1.89
C PRO A 170 -4.55 -9.68 0.37
N ALA A 171 -3.62 -10.29 -0.36
CA ALA A 171 -3.77 -10.52 -1.78
C ALA A 171 -5.13 -11.16 -2.08
N GLY A 172 -5.75 -10.81 -3.20
CA GLY A 172 -7.09 -11.26 -3.60
C GLY A 172 -8.26 -10.46 -3.02
N LEU A 173 -8.05 -9.61 -2.02
CA LEU A 173 -9.10 -8.73 -1.51
C LEU A 173 -9.35 -7.56 -2.48
N VAL A 174 -10.58 -7.41 -2.95
CA VAL A 174 -11.01 -6.21 -3.68
C VAL A 174 -11.05 -5.04 -2.72
N HIS A 175 -10.35 -3.94 -3.02
CA HIS A 175 -10.25 -2.81 -2.11
C HIS A 175 -10.11 -1.47 -2.83
N ALA A 176 -10.34 -0.39 -2.11
CA ALA A 176 -9.98 0.97 -2.50
C ALA A 176 -9.86 1.88 -1.28
N ILE A 177 -9.05 2.92 -1.42
CA ILE A 177 -8.95 4.02 -0.47
C ILE A 177 -9.88 5.12 -0.96
N GLY A 178 -10.83 5.52 -0.13
CA GLY A 178 -11.72 6.63 -0.42
C GLY A 178 -11.10 7.98 -0.11
N LYS A 179 -11.68 9.00 -0.70
CA LYS A 179 -11.34 10.40 -0.48
C LYS A 179 -11.25 10.76 1.01
N GLY A 180 -10.29 11.62 1.33
CA GLY A 180 -10.09 12.17 2.68
C GLY A 180 -9.20 11.33 3.58
N CYS A 181 -8.72 10.18 3.13
CA CYS A 181 -7.77 9.34 3.88
C CYS A 181 -6.33 9.82 3.71
N LEU A 182 -5.57 9.85 4.82
CA LEU A 182 -4.11 9.83 4.83
C LEU A 182 -3.66 8.54 5.49
N ILE A 183 -2.93 7.71 4.75
CA ILE A 183 -2.62 6.33 5.15
C ILE A 183 -1.11 6.10 5.16
N ALA A 184 -0.61 5.39 6.17
CA ALA A 184 0.67 4.71 6.09
C ALA A 184 0.41 3.27 5.64
N GLU A 185 1.02 2.88 4.52
CA GLU A 185 0.93 1.55 3.93
C GLU A 185 2.26 0.81 4.06
N ILE A 186 2.19 -0.41 4.57
CA ILE A 186 3.31 -1.35 4.61
C ILE A 186 2.91 -2.56 3.77
N GLN A 187 3.70 -2.90 2.77
CA GLN A 187 3.39 -3.94 1.80
C GLN A 187 4.64 -4.71 1.35
N GLN A 188 4.42 -5.84 0.67
CA GLN A 188 5.48 -6.50 -0.08
C GLN A 188 6.05 -5.56 -1.17
N THR A 189 7.30 -5.80 -1.58
CA THR A 189 7.98 -5.01 -2.62
C THR A 189 7.39 -5.29 -4.01
N SER A 190 6.22 -4.74 -4.27
CA SER A 190 5.46 -4.91 -5.51
C SER A 190 4.62 -3.66 -5.79
N ASP A 191 4.53 -3.24 -7.04
CA ASP A 191 3.62 -2.19 -7.51
C ASP A 191 2.49 -2.71 -8.41
N ILE A 192 2.37 -4.05 -8.53
CA ILE A 192 1.37 -4.70 -9.37
C ILE A 192 -0.04 -4.40 -8.87
N THR A 193 -0.84 -3.81 -9.75
CA THR A 193 -2.22 -3.43 -9.46
C THR A 193 -3.14 -3.83 -10.59
N TYR A 194 -4.10 -4.69 -10.31
CA TYR A 194 -5.18 -5.01 -11.25
C TYR A 194 -6.36 -4.07 -10.95
N ARG A 195 -6.47 -3.01 -11.77
CA ARG A 195 -7.54 -2.02 -11.68
C ARG A 195 -8.83 -2.57 -12.26
N ILE A 196 -9.88 -2.59 -11.45
CA ILE A 196 -11.20 -3.12 -11.81
C ILE A 196 -12.13 -2.01 -12.29
N TYR A 197 -12.13 -0.87 -11.57
CA TYR A 197 -12.99 0.27 -11.86
C TYR A 197 -12.34 1.57 -11.44
N ASP A 198 -12.47 2.61 -12.24
CA ASP A 198 -11.82 3.91 -12.04
C ASP A 198 -12.75 5.11 -12.22
N TYR A 199 -14.02 4.94 -11.93
CA TYR A 199 -15.05 6.02 -11.97
C TYR A 199 -15.13 6.72 -13.33
N ASN A 200 -14.67 6.09 -14.42
CA ASN A 200 -14.56 6.66 -15.76
C ASN A 200 -13.75 7.98 -15.81
N ARG A 201 -12.83 8.16 -14.87
CA ARG A 201 -11.95 9.34 -14.82
C ARG A 201 -11.07 9.41 -16.05
N LYS A 202 -10.79 10.65 -16.46
CA LYS A 202 -9.92 10.96 -17.58
C LYS A 202 -8.74 11.80 -17.10
N ASP A 203 -7.59 11.56 -17.68
CA ASP A 203 -6.42 12.41 -17.51
C ASP A 203 -6.59 13.76 -18.24
N ALA A 204 -5.59 14.64 -18.12
CA ALA A 204 -5.60 15.95 -18.79
C ALA A 204 -5.69 15.85 -20.33
N ASN A 205 -5.37 14.71 -20.91
CA ASN A 205 -5.42 14.43 -22.34
C ASN A 205 -6.75 13.78 -22.77
N GLY A 206 -7.65 13.52 -21.82
CA GLY A 206 -8.94 12.88 -22.06
C GLY A 206 -8.91 11.36 -22.09
N ASN A 207 -7.78 10.70 -21.74
CA ASN A 207 -7.65 9.25 -21.73
C ASN A 207 -8.10 8.68 -20.37
N THR A 208 -8.76 7.53 -20.41
CA THR A 208 -9.04 6.73 -19.21
C THR A 208 -7.83 5.85 -18.86
N ARG A 209 -7.64 5.55 -17.57
CA ARG A 209 -6.63 4.56 -17.15
C ARG A 209 -7.06 3.16 -17.59
N GLU A 210 -6.09 2.32 -17.92
CA GLU A 210 -6.33 0.92 -18.28
C GLU A 210 -6.99 0.16 -17.13
N LEU A 211 -7.96 -0.69 -17.49
CA LEU A 211 -8.60 -1.63 -16.57
C LEU A 211 -8.06 -3.04 -16.85
N HIS A 212 -7.84 -3.81 -15.77
CA HIS A 212 -7.26 -5.16 -15.82
C HIS A 212 -8.31 -6.20 -15.39
N THR A 213 -9.53 -6.07 -15.88
CA THR A 213 -10.70 -6.85 -15.42
C THR A 213 -10.53 -8.35 -15.58
N ASP A 214 -9.91 -8.80 -16.68
CA ASP A 214 -9.67 -10.21 -16.91
C ASP A 214 -8.65 -10.80 -15.94
N LEU A 215 -7.51 -10.11 -15.74
CA LEU A 215 -6.49 -10.49 -14.78
C LEU A 215 -7.02 -10.48 -13.33
N ALA A 216 -7.83 -9.47 -13.01
CA ALA A 216 -8.45 -9.33 -11.68
C ALA A 216 -9.38 -10.49 -11.37
N THR A 217 -10.18 -10.92 -12.34
CA THR A 217 -11.21 -11.95 -12.17
C THR A 217 -10.65 -13.29 -11.65
N ASP A 218 -9.41 -13.61 -11.98
CA ASP A 218 -8.78 -14.87 -11.55
C ASP A 218 -8.19 -14.82 -10.14
N VAL A 219 -7.86 -13.62 -9.64
CA VAL A 219 -7.20 -13.44 -8.34
C VAL A 219 -8.14 -12.97 -7.24
N ILE A 220 -9.36 -12.53 -7.59
CA ILE A 220 -10.35 -12.07 -6.61
C ILE A 220 -10.77 -13.20 -5.67
N ASN A 221 -10.68 -12.94 -4.37
CA ASN A 221 -11.37 -13.74 -3.36
C ASN A 221 -12.82 -13.26 -3.26
N TYR A 222 -13.75 -14.08 -3.76
CA TYR A 222 -15.19 -13.78 -3.80
C TYR A 222 -15.90 -14.01 -2.47
N SER A 223 -15.22 -14.63 -1.50
CA SER A 223 -15.81 -14.92 -0.19
C SER A 223 -16.10 -13.66 0.61
N TYR A 224 -17.25 -13.61 1.26
CA TYR A 224 -17.57 -12.55 2.20
C TYR A 224 -16.69 -12.62 3.45
N GLN A 225 -15.97 -11.56 3.72
CA GLN A 225 -15.12 -11.41 4.89
C GLN A 225 -15.51 -10.13 5.64
N PRO A 226 -16.25 -10.24 6.75
CA PRO A 226 -16.80 -9.06 7.43
C PRO A 226 -15.77 -8.22 8.17
N GLN A 227 -14.58 -8.76 8.45
CA GLN A 227 -13.63 -8.12 9.36
C GLN A 227 -12.22 -8.03 8.76
N HIS A 228 -11.86 -6.85 8.32
CA HIS A 228 -10.50 -6.50 7.90
C HIS A 228 -9.84 -5.51 8.88
N ARG A 229 -10.63 -4.89 9.78
CA ARG A 229 -10.13 -3.98 10.80
C ARG A 229 -9.38 -4.76 11.86
N VAL A 230 -8.18 -4.29 12.20
CA VAL A 230 -7.35 -4.86 13.25
C VAL A 230 -7.81 -4.33 14.61
N ASN A 231 -8.06 -5.23 15.56
CA ASN A 231 -8.36 -4.86 16.93
C ASN A 231 -7.05 -4.77 17.71
N TYR A 232 -6.73 -3.61 18.25
CA TYR A 232 -5.57 -3.38 19.08
C TYR A 232 -5.87 -2.30 20.13
N THR A 233 -5.10 -2.28 21.21
CA THR A 233 -5.20 -1.27 22.27
C THR A 233 -3.82 -0.67 22.48
N PRO A 234 -3.57 0.57 22.07
CA PRO A 234 -2.30 1.23 22.32
C PRO A 234 -2.14 1.52 23.81
N GLN A 235 -0.92 1.39 24.29
CA GLN A 235 -0.51 1.78 25.64
C GLN A 235 0.78 2.59 25.52
N ASP A 236 0.92 3.64 26.31
CA ASP A 236 2.09 4.50 26.29
C ASP A 236 3.35 3.69 26.62
N ASN A 237 4.40 3.90 25.83
CA ASN A 237 5.72 3.26 25.96
C ASN A 237 5.71 1.72 25.82
N GLN A 238 4.65 1.15 25.25
CA GLN A 238 4.54 -0.28 24.98
C GLN A 238 4.23 -0.55 23.52
N SER A 239 4.80 -1.64 23.02
CA SER A 239 4.56 -2.09 21.65
C SER A 239 3.18 -2.76 21.53
N ALA A 240 2.28 -2.19 20.76
CA ALA A 240 1.00 -2.78 20.37
C ALA A 240 1.12 -3.40 18.99
N LYS A 241 0.89 -4.71 18.89
CA LYS A 241 0.93 -5.42 17.61
C LYS A 241 -0.28 -5.02 16.76
N LEU A 242 -0.04 -4.56 15.53
CA LEU A 242 -1.07 -4.32 14.54
C LEU A 242 -1.26 -5.55 13.65
N VAL A 243 -0.29 -5.89 12.82
CA VAL A 243 -0.37 -7.02 11.89
C VAL A 243 0.84 -7.92 12.05
N LYS A 244 0.61 -9.24 11.95
CA LYS A 244 1.65 -10.24 11.74
C LYS A 244 1.19 -11.18 10.64
N CYS A 245 1.93 -11.22 9.54
CA CYS A 245 1.70 -12.11 8.40
C CYS A 245 3.01 -12.76 7.96
N PRO A 246 3.03 -13.62 6.95
CA PRO A 246 4.26 -14.25 6.44
C PRO A 246 5.30 -13.27 5.92
N TYR A 247 4.93 -12.05 5.60
CA TYR A 247 5.77 -11.05 4.91
C TYR A 247 6.34 -10.00 5.86
N PHE A 248 5.56 -9.58 6.87
CA PHE A 248 5.98 -8.54 7.82
C PHE A 248 5.29 -8.66 9.17
N THR A 249 5.87 -7.98 10.15
CA THR A 249 5.22 -7.70 11.44
C THR A 249 5.26 -6.20 11.67
N THR A 250 4.08 -5.60 11.88
CA THR A 250 3.93 -4.18 12.17
C THR A 250 3.41 -3.98 13.58
N ASN A 251 4.06 -3.09 14.33
CA ASN A 251 3.65 -2.68 15.67
C ASN A 251 3.50 -1.16 15.73
N LEU A 252 2.63 -0.69 16.62
CA LEU A 252 2.50 0.70 16.99
C LEU A 252 3.18 0.95 18.34
N LEU A 253 3.96 2.01 18.41
CA LEU A 253 4.52 2.55 19.66
C LEU A 253 4.00 3.97 19.85
N VAL A 254 3.43 4.25 21.01
CA VAL A 254 3.01 5.58 21.43
C VAL A 254 3.89 5.99 22.61
N PHE A 255 4.48 7.16 22.53
CA PHE A 255 5.33 7.69 23.60
C PHE A 255 4.61 8.82 24.33
N ASP A 256 4.71 8.84 25.64
CA ASP A 256 4.10 9.86 26.52
C ASP A 256 4.99 11.10 26.74
N ARG A 257 6.20 11.08 26.17
CA ARG A 257 7.19 12.17 26.24
C ARG A 257 8.13 12.11 25.04
N ASP A 258 8.82 13.20 24.78
CA ASP A 258 9.89 13.27 23.78
C ASP A 258 11.00 12.26 24.11
N ILE A 259 11.53 11.62 23.08
CA ILE A 259 12.56 10.58 23.14
C ILE A 259 13.91 11.22 22.82
#